data_40fc4b2f46de7e4a6683e1a47e56e93b
#
_entry.id   40fc4b2f46de7e4a6683e1a47e56e93b
#
_cell.length_a   1.000
_cell.length_b   1.000
_cell.length_c   1.000
_cell.angle_alpha   90.00
_cell.angle_beta   90.00
_cell.angle_gamma   90.00
#
_symmetry.space_group_name_H-M   'P 1'
#
loop_
_entity.id
_entity.type
_entity.pdbx_description
1 polymer ?
#
loop_
_entity_poly.entity_id
_entity_poly.type
_entity_poly.pdbx_seq_one_letter_code
_entity_poly.pdbx_strand_id
1 'polypeptide(L)'
;MEKTERKDLKKTLWVGLSCLIAFNIAILQALSILNPENPDESGVPYFFAVAAELFIIFVATNKKTQRQIFDVYCQPTAAKFFQWVCFLGLTQIIFSYNSTLIEMLLNFFHLSAQNQEESATGANETLSMFIYGSFLAPFGEEILFRGFLLQNFKRYGVRFAIIFSAILFGIYHGNIVQTPFAFILGLLLGYITVSYGLKYAIAVHIFNNMVLADFLDRFLQLFSENTATIISTIIMGSLALGGLYYLYRFWHTQRQKLF
;
A
#
# COMPACT_ATOMS: atom_id res chain seq x y z
N MET A 1 -5.99 27.94 11.34
CA MET A 1 -4.86 27.07 11.73
C MET A 1 -3.86 27.92 12.48
N GLU A 2 -3.62 27.62 13.75
CA GLU A 2 -2.69 28.35 14.59
C GLU A 2 -1.24 28.22 14.08
N LYS A 3 -0.37 29.19 14.45
CA LYS A 3 1.05 29.21 14.02
C LYS A 3 1.81 27.92 14.41
N THR A 4 1.45 27.34 15.56
CA THR A 4 2.02 26.09 16.08
C THR A 4 1.60 24.89 15.24
N GLU A 5 0.32 24.77 14.89
CA GLU A 5 -0.21 23.71 14.04
C GLU A 5 0.45 23.69 12.65
N ARG A 6 0.64 24.88 12.05
CA ARG A 6 1.33 25.03 10.77
C ARG A 6 2.80 24.56 10.85
N LYS A 7 3.48 24.82 11.99
CA LYS A 7 4.86 24.35 12.20
C LYS A 7 4.93 22.84 12.30
N ASP A 8 4.01 22.24 13.02
CA ASP A 8 3.94 20.79 13.20
C ASP A 8 3.60 20.05 11.89
N LEU A 9 2.66 20.61 11.11
CA LEU A 9 2.34 20.08 9.78
C LEU A 9 3.57 20.10 8.86
N LYS A 10 4.25 21.24 8.79
CA LYS A 10 5.48 21.37 8.00
C LYS A 10 6.55 20.38 8.46
N LYS A 11 6.76 20.23 9.78
CA LYS A 11 7.72 19.26 10.32
C LYS A 11 7.37 17.83 9.88
N THR A 12 6.11 17.43 9.99
CA THR A 12 5.63 16.11 9.59
C THR A 12 5.87 15.83 8.10
N LEU A 13 5.56 16.81 7.24
CA LEU A 13 5.79 16.69 5.80
C LEU A 13 7.28 16.66 5.46
N TRP A 14 8.12 17.46 6.13
CA TRP A 14 9.57 17.42 5.93
C TRP A 14 10.18 16.08 6.33
N VAL A 15 9.74 15.47 7.43
CA VAL A 15 10.18 14.12 7.82
C VAL A 15 9.76 13.10 6.76
N GLY A 16 8.50 13.13 6.29
CA GLY A 16 8.05 12.24 5.21
C GLY A 16 8.86 12.41 3.92
N LEU A 17 9.15 13.65 3.52
CA LEU A 17 10.02 13.92 2.37
C LEU A 17 11.46 13.42 2.60
N SER A 18 11.99 13.59 3.80
CA SER A 18 13.33 13.08 4.15
C SER A 18 13.38 11.55 4.09
N CYS A 19 12.31 10.86 4.46
CA CYS A 19 12.19 9.41 4.31
C CYS A 19 12.26 9.01 2.83
N LEU A 20 11.48 9.65 1.97
CA LEU A 20 11.49 9.39 0.53
C LEU A 20 12.89 9.64 -0.10
N ILE A 21 13.52 10.75 0.24
CA ILE A 21 14.88 11.08 -0.26
C ILE A 21 15.89 10.05 0.22
N ALA A 22 15.89 9.70 1.51
CA ALA A 22 16.83 8.75 2.08
C ALA A 22 16.62 7.35 1.51
N PHE A 23 15.37 6.93 1.28
CA PHE A 23 15.04 5.67 0.63
C PHE A 23 15.69 5.57 -0.75
N ASN A 24 15.52 6.58 -1.60
CA ASN A 24 16.09 6.60 -2.94
C ASN A 24 17.63 6.70 -2.91
N ILE A 25 18.20 7.52 -2.03
CA ILE A 25 19.67 7.62 -1.89
C ILE A 25 20.24 6.27 -1.42
N ALA A 26 19.60 5.59 -0.47
CA ALA A 26 20.07 4.31 0.04
C ALA A 26 20.04 3.22 -1.05
N ILE A 27 19.01 3.19 -1.92
CA ILE A 27 19.00 2.30 -3.09
C ILE A 27 20.18 2.57 -4.00
N LEU A 28 20.36 3.83 -4.42
CA LEU A 28 21.46 4.19 -5.34
C LEU A 28 22.83 3.86 -4.77
N GLN A 29 23.07 4.14 -3.50
CA GLN A 29 24.32 3.79 -2.81
C GLN A 29 24.51 2.28 -2.71
N ALA A 30 23.46 1.53 -2.33
CA ALA A 30 23.54 0.09 -2.22
C ALA A 30 23.79 -0.57 -3.59
N LEU A 31 23.13 -0.11 -4.65
CA LEU A 31 23.40 -0.57 -6.03
C LEU A 31 24.85 -0.30 -6.44
N SER A 32 25.36 0.90 -6.15
CA SER A 32 26.76 1.25 -6.47
C SER A 32 27.79 0.41 -5.72
N ILE A 33 27.51 0.04 -4.46
CA ILE A 33 28.45 -0.73 -3.62
C ILE A 33 28.36 -2.22 -3.91
N LEU A 34 27.12 -2.75 -4.01
CA LEU A 34 26.87 -4.19 -4.18
C LEU A 34 27.08 -4.65 -5.63
N ASN A 35 26.91 -3.73 -6.58
CA ASN A 35 27.01 -3.96 -8.02
C ASN A 35 26.41 -5.32 -8.46
N PRO A 36 25.10 -5.57 -8.17
CA PRO A 36 24.47 -6.84 -8.51
C PRO A 36 24.43 -7.05 -10.02
N GLU A 37 24.55 -8.30 -10.48
CA GLU A 37 24.50 -8.65 -11.91
C GLU A 37 23.22 -8.15 -12.57
N ASN A 38 22.07 -8.33 -11.87
CA ASN A 38 20.75 -7.84 -12.29
C ASN A 38 20.18 -6.88 -11.23
N PRO A 39 20.43 -5.58 -11.36
CA PRO A 39 19.99 -4.57 -10.38
C PRO A 39 18.47 -4.58 -10.13
N ASP A 40 17.68 -4.80 -11.18
CA ASP A 40 16.21 -4.77 -11.12
C ASP A 40 15.61 -6.00 -10.43
N GLU A 41 16.36 -7.11 -10.36
CA GLU A 41 15.92 -8.35 -9.70
C GLU A 41 16.41 -8.46 -8.26
N SER A 42 17.28 -7.55 -7.79
CA SER A 42 17.85 -7.62 -6.46
C SER A 42 17.03 -6.82 -5.44
N GLY A 43 16.42 -7.51 -4.47
CA GLY A 43 15.74 -6.87 -3.34
C GLY A 43 16.67 -6.33 -2.25
N VAL A 44 17.97 -6.72 -2.26
CA VAL A 44 18.92 -6.35 -1.20
C VAL A 44 19.13 -4.83 -1.06
N PRO A 45 19.26 -4.03 -2.13
CA PRO A 45 19.33 -2.57 -2.03
C PRO A 45 18.13 -1.95 -1.29
N TYR A 46 16.95 -2.50 -1.49
CA TYR A 46 15.72 -2.03 -0.85
C TYR A 46 15.68 -2.34 0.66
N PHE A 47 16.38 -3.37 1.15
CA PHE A 47 16.52 -3.63 2.58
C PHE A 47 17.22 -2.47 3.29
N PHE A 48 18.29 -1.93 2.69
CA PHE A 48 18.98 -0.75 3.19
C PHE A 48 18.10 0.50 3.11
N ALA A 49 17.30 0.62 2.07
CA ALA A 49 16.39 1.73 1.89
C ALA A 49 15.29 1.75 2.98
N VAL A 50 14.65 0.62 3.25
CA VAL A 50 13.68 0.49 4.34
C VAL A 50 14.33 0.76 5.70
N ALA A 51 15.55 0.25 5.94
CA ALA A 51 16.28 0.52 7.18
C ALA A 51 16.59 2.01 7.37
N ALA A 52 17.01 2.72 6.31
CA ALA A 52 17.26 4.15 6.35
C ALA A 52 15.99 4.96 6.63
N GLU A 53 14.87 4.61 5.99
CA GLU A 53 13.56 5.20 6.24
C GLU A 53 13.12 5.02 7.69
N LEU A 54 13.15 3.79 8.21
CA LEU A 54 12.78 3.48 9.59
C LEU A 54 13.68 4.20 10.60
N PHE A 55 14.97 4.34 10.31
CA PHE A 55 15.91 5.09 11.14
C PHE A 55 15.50 6.57 11.26
N ILE A 56 15.15 7.21 10.15
CA ILE A 56 14.66 8.62 10.16
C ILE A 56 13.41 8.75 11.01
N ILE A 57 12.43 7.84 10.85
CA ILE A 57 11.19 7.85 11.64
C ILE A 57 11.50 7.66 13.12
N PHE A 58 12.41 6.74 13.44
CA PHE A 58 12.85 6.47 14.82
C PHE A 58 13.45 7.71 15.47
N VAL A 59 14.34 8.42 14.77
CA VAL A 59 14.97 9.65 15.27
C VAL A 59 13.97 10.81 15.35
N ALA A 60 13.04 10.90 14.40
CA ALA A 60 12.03 11.97 14.35
C ALA A 60 10.92 11.84 15.40
N THR A 61 10.75 10.64 15.98
CA THR A 61 9.68 10.31 16.94
C THR A 61 10.23 10.12 18.36
N ASN A 62 9.46 10.51 19.38
CA ASN A 62 9.81 10.26 20.77
C ASN A 62 9.35 8.85 21.20
N LYS A 63 9.91 8.33 22.31
CA LYS A 63 9.62 7.00 22.85
C LYS A 63 8.13 6.76 23.12
N LYS A 64 7.38 7.78 23.51
CA LYS A 64 5.93 7.68 23.74
C LYS A 64 5.19 7.42 22.42
N THR A 65 5.49 8.21 21.40
CA THR A 65 4.92 8.03 20.04
C THR A 65 5.28 6.67 19.46
N GLN A 66 6.54 6.23 19.58
CA GLN A 66 6.99 4.92 19.12
C GLN A 66 6.18 3.76 19.72
N ARG A 67 5.87 3.84 21.02
CA ARG A 67 5.01 2.83 21.68
C ARG A 67 3.57 2.90 21.18
N GLN A 68 3.01 4.09 21.04
CA GLN A 68 1.62 4.30 20.62
C GLN A 68 1.35 3.90 19.16
N ILE A 69 2.38 3.87 18.31
CA ILE A 69 2.25 3.42 16.91
C ILE A 69 1.66 2.01 16.84
N PHE A 70 2.03 1.11 17.75
CA PHE A 70 1.58 -0.28 17.76
C PHE A 70 0.42 -0.57 18.71
N ASP A 71 -0.24 0.47 19.23
CA ASP A 71 -1.42 0.30 20.08
C ASP A 71 -2.54 -0.41 19.29
N VAL A 72 -3.20 -1.35 19.97
CA VAL A 72 -4.34 -2.10 19.45
C VAL A 72 -5.60 -1.57 20.09
N TYR A 73 -6.52 -1.06 19.28
CA TYR A 73 -7.77 -0.48 19.77
C TYR A 73 -8.89 -1.50 19.87
N CYS A 74 -8.91 -2.43 18.91
CA CYS A 74 -9.92 -3.49 18.83
C CYS A 74 -9.34 -4.72 18.13
N GLN A 75 -9.74 -5.91 18.55
CA GLN A 75 -9.39 -7.14 17.85
C GLN A 75 -10.44 -7.43 16.78
N PRO A 76 -10.06 -7.57 15.49
CA PRO A 76 -11.00 -7.95 14.46
C PRO A 76 -11.41 -9.42 14.60
N THR A 77 -12.66 -9.72 14.26
CA THR A 77 -13.10 -11.11 14.07
C THR A 77 -12.58 -11.66 12.74
N ALA A 78 -12.56 -12.99 12.57
CA ALA A 78 -12.22 -13.64 11.31
C ALA A 78 -13.14 -13.16 10.16
N ALA A 79 -14.44 -12.96 10.43
CA ALA A 79 -15.39 -12.41 9.47
C ALA A 79 -15.01 -10.97 9.04
N LYS A 80 -14.47 -10.18 9.97
CA LYS A 80 -14.00 -8.81 9.66
C LYS A 80 -12.74 -8.84 8.79
N PHE A 81 -11.81 -9.74 9.08
CA PHE A 81 -10.63 -9.93 8.23
C PHE A 81 -11.05 -10.38 6.82
N PHE A 82 -11.94 -11.34 6.70
CA PHE A 82 -12.49 -11.77 5.41
C PHE A 82 -13.17 -10.62 4.64
N GLN A 83 -13.89 -9.74 5.33
CA GLN A 83 -14.44 -8.53 4.72
C GLN A 83 -13.35 -7.65 4.11
N TRP A 84 -12.21 -7.47 4.78
CA TRP A 84 -11.08 -6.71 4.23
C TRP A 84 -10.47 -7.40 3.00
N VAL A 85 -10.34 -8.73 3.03
CA VAL A 85 -9.90 -9.50 1.86
C VAL A 85 -10.85 -9.32 0.67
N CYS A 86 -12.16 -9.29 0.91
CA CYS A 86 -13.13 -8.96 -0.15
C CYS A 86 -12.92 -7.55 -0.71
N PHE A 87 -12.60 -6.56 0.12
CA PHE A 87 -12.26 -5.23 -0.35
C PHE A 87 -10.94 -5.21 -1.14
N LEU A 88 -9.93 -5.99 -0.76
CA LEU A 88 -8.71 -6.14 -1.56
C LEU A 88 -9.03 -6.69 -2.95
N GLY A 89 -9.86 -7.73 -3.08
CA GLY A 89 -10.30 -8.23 -4.38
C GLY A 89 -11.00 -7.17 -5.24
N LEU A 90 -11.83 -6.33 -4.61
CA LEU A 90 -12.45 -5.20 -5.32
C LEU A 90 -11.41 -4.17 -5.78
N THR A 91 -10.39 -3.86 -4.97
CA THR A 91 -9.32 -2.93 -5.37
C THR A 91 -8.48 -3.48 -6.52
N GLN A 92 -8.23 -4.78 -6.57
CA GLN A 92 -7.50 -5.43 -7.68
C GLN A 92 -8.26 -5.33 -9.01
N ILE A 93 -9.59 -5.51 -8.99
CA ILE A 93 -10.41 -5.30 -10.21
C ILE A 93 -10.36 -3.84 -10.65
N ILE A 94 -10.47 -2.89 -9.70
CA ILE A 94 -10.35 -1.46 -10.02
C ILE A 94 -8.97 -1.17 -10.62
N PHE A 95 -7.90 -1.77 -10.11
CA PHE A 95 -6.55 -1.65 -10.66
C PHE A 95 -6.49 -2.10 -12.11
N SER A 96 -7.00 -3.31 -12.42
CA SER A 96 -6.99 -3.86 -13.78
C SER A 96 -7.73 -2.96 -14.79
N TYR A 97 -8.92 -2.48 -14.42
CA TYR A 97 -9.65 -1.53 -15.29
C TYR A 97 -8.94 -0.18 -15.44
N ASN A 98 -8.34 0.32 -14.37
CA ASN A 98 -7.58 1.57 -14.41
C ASN A 98 -6.33 1.45 -15.27
N SER A 99 -5.59 0.33 -15.19
CA SER A 99 -4.44 0.05 -16.05
C SER A 99 -4.85 0.07 -17.54
N THR A 100 -5.90 -0.69 -17.89
CA THR A 100 -6.44 -0.71 -19.25
C THR A 100 -6.84 0.68 -19.73
N LEU A 101 -7.52 1.47 -18.90
CA LEU A 101 -7.93 2.83 -19.25
C LEU A 101 -6.74 3.75 -19.49
N ILE A 102 -5.72 3.68 -18.61
CA ILE A 102 -4.49 4.49 -18.75
C ILE A 102 -3.77 4.11 -20.04
N GLU A 103 -3.63 2.81 -20.35
CA GLU A 103 -2.99 2.34 -21.57
C GLU A 103 -3.76 2.83 -22.83
N MET A 104 -5.09 2.75 -22.83
CA MET A 104 -5.93 3.27 -23.91
C MET A 104 -5.73 4.79 -24.12
N LEU A 105 -5.67 5.56 -23.02
CA LEU A 105 -5.46 7.02 -23.10
C LEU A 105 -4.05 7.36 -23.60
N LEU A 106 -3.02 6.66 -23.15
CA LEU A 106 -1.64 6.89 -23.58
C LEU A 106 -1.42 6.49 -25.02
N ASN A 107 -2.02 5.38 -25.48
CA ASN A 107 -1.95 4.95 -26.87
C ASN A 107 -2.54 5.98 -27.85
N PHE A 108 -3.54 6.77 -27.42
CA PHE A 108 -4.04 7.90 -28.24
C PHE A 108 -2.96 8.95 -28.52
N PHE A 109 -1.96 9.08 -27.63
CA PHE A 109 -0.82 9.98 -27.80
C PHE A 109 0.45 9.25 -28.31
N HIS A 110 0.35 8.00 -28.78
CA HIS A 110 1.49 7.15 -29.15
C HIS A 110 2.47 6.89 -28.00
N LEU A 111 1.98 6.86 -26.76
CA LEU A 111 2.70 6.51 -25.55
C LEU A 111 2.18 5.18 -25.01
N SER A 112 2.96 4.49 -24.19
CA SER A 112 2.54 3.25 -23.51
C SER A 112 2.85 3.30 -22.02
N ALA A 113 1.98 2.67 -21.22
CA ALA A 113 2.19 2.43 -19.81
C ALA A 113 2.74 1.03 -19.50
N GLN A 114 3.09 0.24 -20.50
CA GLN A 114 3.49 -1.16 -20.32
C GLN A 114 4.61 -1.32 -19.28
N ASN A 115 5.69 -0.54 -19.37
CA ASN A 115 6.78 -0.59 -18.39
C ASN A 115 6.29 -0.24 -16.96
N GLN A 116 5.29 0.64 -16.84
CA GLN A 116 4.70 1.02 -15.56
C GLN A 116 3.84 -0.11 -14.99
N GLU A 117 3.12 -0.81 -15.85
CA GLU A 117 2.31 -1.97 -15.47
C GLU A 117 3.19 -3.16 -15.06
N GLU A 118 4.21 -3.48 -15.84
CA GLU A 118 5.21 -4.51 -15.52
C GLU A 118 5.90 -4.22 -14.18
N SER A 119 6.29 -2.95 -13.94
CA SER A 119 6.88 -2.55 -12.65
C SER A 119 5.90 -2.68 -11.47
N ALA A 120 4.59 -2.54 -11.70
CA ALA A 120 3.56 -2.63 -10.67
C ALA A 120 3.10 -4.07 -10.39
N THR A 121 3.19 -4.96 -11.38
CA THR A 121 2.64 -6.32 -11.34
C THR A 121 3.69 -7.42 -11.48
N GLY A 122 4.94 -7.06 -11.82
CA GLY A 122 6.03 -8.01 -12.05
C GLY A 122 6.26 -8.94 -10.86
N ALA A 123 6.35 -10.24 -11.17
CA ALA A 123 6.62 -11.25 -10.16
C ALA A 123 7.99 -11.00 -9.49
N ASN A 124 8.05 -11.22 -8.19
CA ASN A 124 9.31 -11.17 -7.45
C ASN A 124 10.15 -12.41 -7.79
N GLU A 125 10.96 -12.34 -8.85
CA GLU A 125 11.70 -13.49 -9.40
C GLU A 125 12.74 -14.04 -8.42
N THR A 126 13.36 -13.16 -7.62
CA THR A 126 14.36 -13.57 -6.64
C THR A 126 13.78 -13.65 -5.22
N LEU A 127 14.39 -14.49 -4.37
CA LEU A 127 14.02 -14.57 -2.95
C LEU A 127 14.16 -13.23 -2.24
N SER A 128 15.18 -12.44 -2.56
CA SER A 128 15.40 -11.11 -1.95
C SER A 128 14.28 -10.14 -2.34
N MET A 129 13.83 -10.15 -3.60
CA MET A 129 12.72 -9.33 -4.08
C MET A 129 11.39 -9.77 -3.46
N PHE A 130 11.17 -11.09 -3.35
CA PHE A 130 10.00 -11.63 -2.65
C PHE A 130 9.94 -11.17 -1.19
N ILE A 131 11.06 -11.26 -0.45
CA ILE A 131 11.12 -10.79 0.96
C ILE A 131 10.85 -9.28 1.03
N TYR A 132 11.44 -8.51 0.12
CA TYR A 132 11.20 -7.08 0.06
C TYR A 132 9.74 -6.76 -0.25
N GLY A 133 9.24 -7.20 -1.40
CA GLY A 133 7.91 -6.83 -1.91
C GLY A 133 6.76 -7.35 -1.05
N SER A 134 6.90 -8.58 -0.50
CA SER A 134 5.85 -9.20 0.29
C SER A 134 5.84 -8.76 1.76
N PHE A 135 6.99 -8.40 2.35
CA PHE A 135 7.08 -8.16 3.80
C PHE A 135 7.68 -6.80 4.15
N LEU A 136 8.88 -6.48 3.63
CA LEU A 136 9.63 -5.30 4.09
C LEU A 136 9.02 -4.01 3.56
N ALA A 137 8.61 -3.96 2.29
CA ALA A 137 7.94 -2.79 1.73
C ALA A 137 6.61 -2.51 2.45
N PRO A 138 5.65 -3.46 2.58
CA PRO A 138 4.43 -3.25 3.35
C PRO A 138 4.71 -2.81 4.80
N PHE A 139 5.71 -3.39 5.44
CA PHE A 139 6.05 -3.04 6.82
C PHE A 139 6.57 -1.60 6.94
N GLY A 140 7.55 -1.21 6.12
CA GLY A 140 8.12 0.14 6.10
C GLY A 140 7.06 1.18 5.74
N GLU A 141 6.33 0.94 4.68
CA GLU A 141 5.28 1.83 4.20
C GLU A 141 4.18 2.04 5.23
N GLU A 142 3.71 0.98 5.90
CA GLU A 142 2.70 1.14 6.94
C GLU A 142 3.23 1.91 8.15
N ILE A 143 4.49 1.74 8.53
CA ILE A 143 5.10 2.55 9.60
C ILE A 143 5.20 4.01 9.19
N LEU A 144 5.60 4.33 7.95
CA LEU A 144 5.67 5.70 7.46
C LEU A 144 4.28 6.32 7.37
N PHE A 145 3.38 5.69 6.58
CA PHE A 145 2.11 6.31 6.21
C PHE A 145 1.06 6.22 7.30
N ARG A 146 0.96 5.11 8.03
CA ARG A 146 -0.08 4.88 9.06
C ARG A 146 0.46 5.05 10.48
N GLY A 147 1.69 4.65 10.72
CA GLY A 147 2.36 4.83 12.00
C GLY A 147 2.78 6.29 12.25
N PHE A 148 3.38 6.95 11.26
CA PHE A 148 3.91 8.30 11.42
C PHE A 148 3.00 9.37 10.84
N LEU A 149 2.76 9.40 9.52
CA LEU A 149 2.03 10.48 8.86
C LEU A 149 0.58 10.57 9.33
N LEU A 150 -0.19 9.48 9.24
CA LEU A 150 -1.59 9.44 9.64
C LEU A 150 -1.76 9.84 11.11
N GLN A 151 -0.92 9.31 12.03
CA GLN A 151 -1.04 9.65 13.45
C GLN A 151 -0.80 11.15 13.70
N ASN A 152 0.15 11.76 13.01
CA ASN A 152 0.40 13.19 13.12
C ASN A 152 -0.73 14.04 12.51
N PHE A 153 -1.36 13.55 11.44
CA PHE A 153 -2.48 14.26 10.79
C PHE A 153 -3.81 14.12 11.54
N LYS A 154 -3.98 13.15 12.43
CA LYS A 154 -5.22 12.95 13.22
C LYS A 154 -5.65 14.20 14.00
N ARG A 155 -4.72 15.06 14.38
CA ARG A 155 -5.03 16.35 15.02
C ARG A 155 -5.87 17.29 14.17
N TYR A 156 -5.83 17.12 12.84
CA TYR A 156 -6.63 17.89 11.87
C TYR A 156 -7.95 17.21 11.50
N GLY A 157 -8.24 16.08 12.13
CA GLY A 157 -9.43 15.25 11.91
C GLY A 157 -9.10 13.89 11.33
N VAL A 158 -9.80 12.88 11.82
CA VAL A 158 -9.55 11.48 11.44
C VAL A 158 -9.78 11.23 9.95
N ARG A 159 -10.86 11.77 9.38
CA ARG A 159 -11.15 11.63 7.94
C ARG A 159 -10.07 12.27 7.08
N PHE A 160 -9.65 13.49 7.45
CA PHE A 160 -8.54 14.17 6.79
C PHE A 160 -7.27 13.34 6.84
N ALA A 161 -6.91 12.80 8.01
CA ALA A 161 -5.71 11.99 8.18
C ALA A 161 -5.70 10.75 7.30
N ILE A 162 -6.83 10.02 7.21
CA ILE A 162 -6.96 8.84 6.35
C ILE A 162 -6.79 9.24 4.88
N ILE A 163 -7.53 10.23 4.40
CA ILE A 163 -7.51 10.64 3.00
C ILE A 163 -6.13 11.19 2.61
N PHE A 164 -5.57 12.08 3.43
CA PHE A 164 -4.31 12.73 3.10
C PHE A 164 -3.12 11.76 3.15
N SER A 165 -3.07 10.85 4.12
CA SER A 165 -2.05 9.79 4.14
C SER A 165 -2.19 8.82 2.96
N ALA A 166 -3.42 8.53 2.50
CA ALA A 166 -3.67 7.70 1.34
C ALA A 166 -3.23 8.39 0.03
N ILE A 167 -3.46 9.71 -0.11
CA ILE A 167 -2.95 10.49 -1.25
C ILE A 167 -1.43 10.44 -1.30
N LEU A 168 -0.77 10.71 -0.17
CA LEU A 168 0.70 10.66 -0.10
C LEU A 168 1.23 9.26 -0.40
N PHE A 169 0.55 8.22 0.06
CA PHE A 169 0.89 6.83 -0.24
C PHE A 169 0.78 6.51 -1.74
N GLY A 170 -0.30 6.95 -2.40
CA GLY A 170 -0.43 6.80 -3.84
C GLY A 170 0.71 7.50 -4.61
N ILE A 171 0.98 8.76 -4.29
CA ILE A 171 2.03 9.55 -4.94
C ILE A 171 3.44 8.97 -4.69
N TYR A 172 3.67 8.40 -3.52
CA TYR A 172 4.95 7.79 -3.14
C TYR A 172 5.43 6.72 -4.14
N HIS A 173 4.50 5.98 -4.73
CA HIS A 173 4.84 4.94 -5.71
C HIS A 173 5.44 5.49 -7.03
N GLY A 174 5.23 6.76 -7.36
CA GLY A 174 5.79 7.38 -8.57
C GLY A 174 5.38 6.73 -9.90
N ASN A 175 4.35 5.87 -9.87
CA ASN A 175 3.88 5.04 -10.97
C ASN A 175 2.42 5.38 -11.29
N ILE A 176 2.14 5.87 -12.49
CA ILE A 176 0.82 6.35 -12.88
C ILE A 176 -0.26 5.26 -12.82
N VAL A 177 0.10 4.01 -13.11
CA VAL A 177 -0.79 2.85 -13.06
C VAL A 177 -1.07 2.45 -11.61
N GLN A 178 -0.05 2.47 -10.77
CA GLN A 178 -0.13 2.03 -9.37
C GLN A 178 -0.72 3.09 -8.43
N THR A 179 -0.52 4.38 -8.72
CA THR A 179 -0.96 5.50 -7.86
C THR A 179 -2.45 5.44 -7.49
N PRO A 180 -3.42 5.25 -8.41
CA PRO A 180 -4.83 5.17 -8.05
C PRO A 180 -5.16 3.94 -7.19
N PHE A 181 -4.57 2.79 -7.49
CA PHE A 181 -4.70 1.58 -6.70
C PHE A 181 -4.17 1.78 -5.28
N ALA A 182 -2.94 2.27 -5.14
CA ALA A 182 -2.31 2.53 -3.85
C ALA A 182 -3.12 3.55 -3.03
N PHE A 183 -3.71 4.56 -3.66
CA PHE A 183 -4.61 5.49 -2.98
C PHE A 183 -5.83 4.77 -2.38
N ILE A 184 -6.52 3.91 -3.17
CA ILE A 184 -7.71 3.19 -2.69
C ILE A 184 -7.35 2.17 -1.61
N LEU A 185 -6.28 1.40 -1.81
CA LEU A 185 -5.71 0.53 -0.78
C LEU A 185 -5.36 1.33 0.47
N GLY A 186 -4.77 2.50 0.28
CA GLY A 186 -4.41 3.45 1.33
C GLY A 186 -5.56 3.90 2.21
N LEU A 187 -6.74 4.11 1.63
CA LEU A 187 -7.96 4.43 2.38
C LEU A 187 -8.39 3.26 3.27
N LEU A 188 -8.35 2.03 2.74
CA LEU A 188 -8.67 0.82 3.51
C LEU A 188 -7.72 0.63 4.68
N LEU A 189 -6.40 0.68 4.43
CA LEU A 189 -5.37 0.51 5.45
C LEU A 189 -5.40 1.61 6.51
N GLY A 190 -5.69 2.85 6.10
CA GLY A 190 -5.91 3.98 7.01
C GLY A 190 -7.12 3.76 7.93
N TYR A 191 -8.24 3.29 7.38
CA TYR A 191 -9.42 2.90 8.16
C TYR A 191 -9.10 1.77 9.16
N ILE A 192 -8.40 0.71 8.71
CA ILE A 192 -8.02 -0.41 9.56
C ILE A 192 -7.12 0.08 10.71
N THR A 193 -6.14 0.92 10.40
CA THR A 193 -5.22 1.48 11.41
C THR A 193 -5.97 2.25 12.49
N VAL A 194 -6.89 3.12 12.10
CA VAL A 194 -7.63 3.97 13.05
C VAL A 194 -8.61 3.15 13.89
N SER A 195 -9.22 2.12 13.30
CA SER A 195 -10.28 1.35 13.96
C SER A 195 -9.76 0.17 14.77
N TYR A 196 -8.64 -0.44 14.35
CA TYR A 196 -8.14 -1.70 14.92
C TYR A 196 -6.68 -1.63 15.37
N GLY A 197 -5.86 -0.81 14.73
CA GLY A 197 -4.45 -0.65 15.01
C GLY A 197 -3.55 -0.99 13.83
N LEU A 198 -2.34 -0.44 13.83
CA LEU A 198 -1.37 -0.53 12.73
C LEU A 198 -1.01 -1.97 12.36
N LYS A 199 -0.87 -2.86 13.33
CA LYS A 199 -0.49 -4.26 13.06
C LYS A 199 -1.45 -4.99 12.13
N TYR A 200 -2.74 -4.64 12.15
CA TYR A 200 -3.73 -5.23 11.26
C TYR A 200 -3.68 -4.65 9.85
N ALA A 201 -3.33 -3.37 9.73
CA ALA A 201 -3.06 -2.77 8.43
C ALA A 201 -1.82 -3.42 7.78
N ILE A 202 -0.73 -3.60 8.53
CA ILE A 202 0.46 -4.32 8.08
C ILE A 202 0.09 -5.74 7.61
N ALA A 203 -0.68 -6.49 8.41
CA ALA A 203 -1.07 -7.86 8.06
C ALA A 203 -1.93 -7.92 6.79
N VAL A 204 -2.86 -6.98 6.59
CA VAL A 204 -3.69 -6.89 5.39
C VAL A 204 -2.87 -6.48 4.18
N HIS A 205 -1.91 -5.57 4.35
CA HIS A 205 -1.02 -5.15 3.26
C HIS A 205 -0.08 -6.30 2.85
N ILE A 206 0.55 -6.98 3.81
CA ILE A 206 1.33 -8.20 3.55
C ILE A 206 0.46 -9.25 2.83
N PHE A 207 -0.78 -9.47 3.27
CA PHE A 207 -1.68 -10.40 2.60
C PHE A 207 -1.95 -9.99 1.15
N ASN A 208 -2.15 -8.71 0.88
CA ASN A 208 -2.32 -8.22 -0.49
C ASN A 208 -1.10 -8.54 -1.36
N ASN A 209 0.10 -8.19 -0.90
CA ASN A 209 1.32 -8.33 -1.70
C ASN A 209 1.76 -9.80 -1.82
N MET A 210 1.78 -10.54 -0.71
CA MET A 210 2.24 -11.92 -0.69
C MET A 210 1.22 -12.89 -1.31
N VAL A 211 -0.06 -12.77 -0.94
CA VAL A 211 -1.06 -13.77 -1.33
C VAL A 211 -1.76 -13.42 -2.63
N LEU A 212 -2.27 -12.19 -2.75
CA LEU A 212 -3.06 -11.80 -3.93
C LEU A 212 -2.21 -11.36 -5.11
N ALA A 213 -1.00 -10.84 -4.87
CA ALA A 213 -0.06 -10.53 -5.95
C ALA A 213 0.88 -11.72 -6.24
N ASP A 214 1.83 -12.03 -5.34
CA ASP A 214 2.91 -12.97 -5.64
C ASP A 214 2.46 -14.44 -5.70
N PHE A 215 1.81 -14.98 -4.64
CA PHE A 215 1.43 -16.39 -4.63
C PHE A 215 0.35 -16.73 -5.64
N LEU A 216 -0.63 -15.87 -5.84
CA LEU A 216 -1.66 -16.11 -6.82
C LEU A 216 -1.07 -16.09 -8.23
N ASP A 217 -0.18 -15.16 -8.54
CA ASP A 217 0.50 -15.09 -9.84
C ASP A 217 1.31 -16.36 -10.10
N ARG A 218 2.18 -16.80 -9.16
CA ARG A 218 2.92 -18.06 -9.27
C ARG A 218 2.02 -19.27 -9.43
N PHE A 219 0.89 -19.29 -8.73
CA PHE A 219 -0.09 -20.36 -8.86
C PHE A 219 -0.71 -20.36 -10.27
N LEU A 220 -1.05 -19.21 -10.81
CA LEU A 220 -1.64 -19.06 -12.13
C LEU A 220 -0.67 -19.45 -13.25
N GLN A 221 0.64 -19.23 -13.08
CA GLN A 221 1.68 -19.63 -14.02
C GLN A 221 1.78 -21.16 -14.20
N LEU A 222 1.17 -21.98 -13.32
CA LEU A 222 1.10 -23.44 -13.48
C LEU A 222 0.09 -23.89 -14.54
N PHE A 223 -0.73 -22.98 -15.06
CA PHE A 223 -1.81 -23.29 -16.00
C PHE A 223 -1.58 -22.63 -17.35
N SER A 224 -2.33 -23.09 -18.37
CA SER A 224 -2.38 -22.36 -19.64
C SER A 224 -3.00 -20.97 -19.44
N GLU A 225 -2.62 -20.01 -20.26
CA GLU A 225 -3.09 -18.61 -20.20
C GLU A 225 -4.62 -18.51 -20.08
N ASN A 226 -5.37 -19.25 -20.91
CA ASN A 226 -6.83 -19.27 -20.84
C ASN A 226 -7.35 -19.79 -19.50
N THR A 227 -6.75 -20.87 -18.97
CA THR A 227 -7.15 -21.45 -17.68
C THR A 227 -6.81 -20.52 -16.53
N ALA A 228 -5.62 -19.92 -16.55
CA ALA A 228 -5.18 -18.93 -15.57
C ALA A 228 -6.14 -17.72 -15.51
N THR A 229 -6.53 -17.20 -16.68
CA THR A 229 -7.49 -16.09 -16.80
C THR A 229 -8.85 -16.47 -16.20
N ILE A 230 -9.37 -17.66 -16.47
CA ILE A 230 -10.65 -18.13 -15.91
C ILE A 230 -10.54 -18.23 -14.37
N ILE A 231 -9.49 -18.87 -13.86
CA ILE A 231 -9.27 -19.04 -12.41
C ILE A 231 -9.16 -17.67 -11.73
N SER A 232 -8.32 -16.78 -12.26
CA SER A 232 -8.12 -15.42 -11.74
C SER A 232 -9.44 -14.64 -11.71
N THR A 233 -10.20 -14.68 -12.81
CA THR A 233 -11.50 -14.02 -12.92
C THR A 233 -12.50 -14.54 -11.88
N ILE A 234 -12.55 -15.86 -11.65
CA ILE A 234 -13.44 -16.44 -10.64
C ILE A 234 -13.04 -16.00 -9.23
N ILE A 235 -11.75 -16.08 -8.90
CA ILE A 235 -11.23 -15.71 -7.56
C ILE A 235 -11.47 -14.22 -7.30
N MET A 236 -10.95 -13.37 -8.15
CA MET A 236 -11.04 -11.91 -7.97
C MET A 236 -12.46 -11.40 -8.11
N GLY A 237 -13.23 -11.96 -9.06
CA GLY A 237 -14.66 -11.64 -9.21
C GLY A 237 -15.49 -12.00 -7.98
N SER A 238 -15.24 -13.18 -7.39
CA SER A 238 -15.94 -13.60 -6.16
C SER A 238 -15.61 -12.68 -4.97
N LEU A 239 -14.33 -12.34 -4.80
CA LEU A 239 -13.89 -11.40 -3.76
C LEU A 239 -14.51 -10.01 -3.97
N ALA A 240 -14.51 -9.51 -5.21
CA ALA A 240 -15.07 -8.20 -5.53
C ALA A 240 -16.59 -8.15 -5.31
N LEU A 241 -17.33 -9.19 -5.67
CA LEU A 241 -18.76 -9.29 -5.34
C LEU A 241 -19.00 -9.26 -3.83
N GLY A 242 -18.16 -9.96 -3.05
CA GLY A 242 -18.13 -9.85 -1.59
C GLY A 242 -17.87 -8.42 -1.11
N GLY A 243 -16.91 -7.73 -1.71
CA GLY A 243 -16.57 -6.33 -1.42
C GLY A 243 -17.76 -5.39 -1.70
N LEU A 244 -18.42 -5.53 -2.85
CA LEU A 244 -19.63 -4.77 -3.20
C LEU A 244 -20.78 -5.05 -2.24
N TYR A 245 -20.99 -6.32 -1.87
CA TYR A 245 -22.00 -6.69 -0.87
C TYR A 245 -21.75 -6.00 0.48
N TYR A 246 -20.51 -5.96 0.96
CA TYR A 246 -20.18 -5.29 2.22
C TYR A 246 -20.28 -3.77 2.13
N LEU A 247 -19.96 -3.15 0.97
CA LEU A 247 -20.21 -1.74 0.71
C LEU A 247 -21.72 -1.42 0.75
N TYR A 248 -22.52 -2.23 0.08
CA TYR A 248 -23.98 -2.09 0.10
C TYR A 248 -24.53 -2.19 1.52
N ARG A 249 -24.11 -3.19 2.30
CA ARG A 249 -24.51 -3.33 3.71
C ARG A 249 -24.10 -2.14 4.55
N PHE A 250 -22.87 -1.65 4.38
CA PHE A 250 -22.40 -0.47 5.09
C PHE A 250 -23.27 0.75 4.78
N TRP A 251 -23.52 1.02 3.52
CA TRP A 251 -24.38 2.13 3.08
C TRP A 251 -25.80 2.03 3.65
N HIS A 252 -26.41 0.86 3.55
CA HIS A 252 -27.77 0.63 4.06
C HIS A 252 -27.88 0.81 5.57
N THR A 253 -26.90 0.32 6.33
CA THR A 253 -26.87 0.47 7.80
C THR A 253 -26.64 1.93 8.22
N GLN A 254 -25.82 2.69 7.49
CA GLN A 254 -25.62 4.11 7.80
C GLN A 254 -26.87 4.94 7.46
N ARG A 255 -27.56 4.63 6.37
CA ARG A 255 -28.82 5.29 6.01
C ARG A 255 -29.89 5.12 7.09
N GLN A 256 -30.00 3.92 7.67
CA GLN A 256 -30.96 3.65 8.76
C GLN A 256 -30.66 4.40 10.07
N LYS A 257 -29.44 4.89 10.26
CA LYS A 257 -29.07 5.71 11.42
C LYS A 257 -29.25 7.22 11.21
N LEU A 258 -29.52 7.65 9.97
CA LEU A 258 -29.73 9.04 9.59
C LEU A 258 -31.21 9.42 9.49
N PHE A 259 -32.10 8.45 9.56
CA PHE A 259 -33.57 8.55 9.63
C PHE A 259 -34.09 7.82 10.87
#